data_23f09b10205fa66717147e7d45f0a190
#
_entry.id   23f09b10205fa66717147e7d45f0a190
#
_cell.length_a   1.000
_cell.length_b   1.000
_cell.length_c   1.000
_cell.angle_alpha   90.00
_cell.angle_beta   90.00
_cell.angle_gamma   90.00
#
_symmetry.space_group_name_H-M   'P 1'
#
loop_
_entity.id
_entity.type
_entity.pdbx_description
1 polymer ?
#
loop_
_entity_poly.entity_id
_entity_poly.type
_entity_poly.pdbx_seq_one_letter_code
_entity_poly.pdbx_strand_id
1 'polypeptide(L)'
;MSNQLMTQMAQRFNVPEQEMLKTLKETAFKLESGQVSDAQMTALLIVANQYGLNPWTKEIYAFPHKGSIVPIVGVDGWARIINDHPMFDGMDFEQDGESCTCRIYRKDRSHPVQVTEYMGECNKQTQPWKSHPKRMLRHKALIQCARMAFSYSGIYDEDEAERIIEKDVSPTKPAEPVFYSDADFNNNFIKWASVIQTGKKTAQEIIAMIESKAPLTEKQKAEILGVKAPIEGEIT
;
A
#
# COMPACT_ATOMS: atom_id res chain seq x y z
N MET A 1 27.18 -10.49 -9.39
CA MET A 1 25.89 -10.92 -10.01
C MET A 1 25.10 -9.75 -10.62
N SER A 2 25.00 -8.57 -10.00
CA SER A 2 24.25 -7.45 -10.58
C SER A 2 24.86 -6.90 -11.90
N ASN A 3 26.18 -6.78 -12.00
CA ASN A 3 26.83 -6.30 -13.24
C ASN A 3 26.55 -7.22 -14.43
N GLN A 4 26.61 -8.52 -14.25
CA GLN A 4 26.40 -9.49 -15.34
C GLN A 4 24.97 -9.46 -15.90
N LEU A 5 23.96 -9.29 -15.04
CA LEU A 5 22.57 -9.12 -15.48
C LEU A 5 22.37 -7.83 -16.26
N MET A 6 22.96 -6.73 -15.78
CA MET A 6 22.88 -5.44 -16.47
C MET A 6 23.55 -5.49 -17.83
N THR A 7 24.74 -6.08 -17.94
CA THR A 7 25.43 -6.28 -19.22
C THR A 7 24.58 -7.13 -20.18
N GLN A 8 24.00 -8.22 -19.72
CA GLN A 8 23.12 -9.07 -20.54
C GLN A 8 21.89 -8.31 -21.05
N MET A 9 21.25 -7.50 -20.18
CA MET A 9 20.10 -6.71 -20.58
C MET A 9 20.48 -5.56 -21.54
N ALA A 10 21.59 -4.89 -21.28
CA ALA A 10 22.12 -3.86 -22.19
C ALA A 10 22.43 -4.42 -23.58
N GLN A 11 23.05 -5.59 -23.66
CA GLN A 11 23.31 -6.31 -24.91
C GLN A 11 22.00 -6.73 -25.60
N ARG A 12 21.03 -7.28 -24.83
CA ARG A 12 19.73 -7.70 -25.37
C ARG A 12 18.98 -6.56 -26.04
N PHE A 13 19.08 -5.35 -25.49
CA PHE A 13 18.39 -4.16 -26.03
C PHE A 13 19.30 -3.27 -26.88
N ASN A 14 20.58 -3.64 -27.04
CA ASN A 14 21.58 -2.87 -27.79
C ASN A 14 21.71 -1.41 -27.32
N VAL A 15 21.77 -1.21 -26.00
CA VAL A 15 21.87 0.10 -25.34
C VAL A 15 23.10 0.11 -24.42
N PRO A 16 23.89 1.21 -24.35
CA PRO A 16 24.98 1.35 -23.39
C PRO A 16 24.47 1.24 -21.93
N GLU A 17 25.16 0.48 -21.07
CA GLU A 17 24.73 0.22 -19.69
C GLU A 17 24.39 1.47 -18.89
N GLN A 18 25.23 2.50 -18.98
CA GLN A 18 25.03 3.74 -18.22
C GLN A 18 23.79 4.51 -18.67
N GLU A 19 23.54 4.58 -19.97
CA GLU A 19 22.34 5.19 -20.54
C GLU A 19 21.10 4.38 -20.20
N MET A 20 21.20 3.04 -20.25
CA MET A 20 20.14 2.14 -19.87
C MET A 20 19.69 2.40 -18.44
N LEU A 21 20.60 2.41 -17.47
CA LEU A 21 20.30 2.62 -16.06
C LEU A 21 19.65 3.98 -15.82
N LYS A 22 20.20 5.04 -16.39
CA LYS A 22 19.65 6.38 -16.23
C LYS A 22 18.21 6.46 -16.74
N THR A 23 18.00 6.02 -17.98
CA THR A 23 16.69 6.11 -18.62
C THR A 23 15.65 5.22 -17.94
N LEU A 24 16.01 3.99 -17.53
CA LEU A 24 15.09 3.10 -16.84
C LEU A 24 14.71 3.62 -15.44
N LYS A 25 15.61 4.25 -14.72
CA LYS A 25 15.26 4.90 -13.45
C LYS A 25 14.20 5.99 -13.61
N GLU A 26 14.24 6.69 -14.73
CA GLU A 26 13.30 7.77 -15.03
C GLU A 26 11.97 7.27 -15.64
N THR A 27 11.98 6.13 -16.35
CA THR A 27 10.83 5.68 -17.15
C THR A 27 10.13 4.42 -16.67
N ALA A 28 10.87 3.51 -16.02
CA ALA A 28 10.37 2.22 -15.58
C ALA A 28 9.88 2.20 -14.12
N PHE A 29 9.77 3.36 -13.50
CA PHE A 29 9.23 3.50 -12.16
C PHE A 29 8.13 4.56 -12.12
N LYS A 30 7.04 4.24 -11.41
CA LYS A 30 5.99 5.22 -11.10
C LYS A 30 6.33 5.84 -9.74
N LEU A 31 6.91 7.04 -9.78
CA LEU A 31 7.36 7.78 -8.60
C LEU A 31 6.34 8.85 -8.23
N GLU A 32 5.97 8.96 -6.96
CA GLU A 32 5.29 10.13 -6.42
C GLU A 32 6.30 11.19 -5.99
N SER A 33 7.46 10.77 -5.48
CA SER A 33 8.59 11.63 -5.09
C SER A 33 9.86 10.81 -4.86
N GLY A 34 11.04 11.45 -4.96
CA GLY A 34 12.32 10.82 -4.63
C GLY A 34 13.05 10.20 -5.81
N GLN A 35 14.07 9.39 -5.51
CA GLN A 35 14.92 8.72 -6.50
C GLN A 35 14.92 7.22 -6.31
N VAL A 36 15.06 6.50 -7.42
CA VAL A 36 15.19 5.04 -7.43
C VAL A 36 16.62 4.65 -7.07
N SER A 37 16.77 3.78 -6.08
CA SER A 37 18.06 3.22 -5.70
C SER A 37 18.54 2.16 -6.71
N ASP A 38 19.86 1.90 -6.74
CA ASP A 38 20.42 0.84 -7.57
C ASP A 38 19.90 -0.55 -7.17
N ALA A 39 19.60 -0.75 -5.90
CA ALA A 39 18.99 -2.00 -5.41
C ALA A 39 17.58 -2.20 -5.98
N GLN A 40 16.75 -1.16 -6.00
CA GLN A 40 15.40 -1.21 -6.58
C GLN A 40 15.44 -1.43 -8.08
N MET A 41 16.37 -0.75 -8.79
CA MET A 41 16.58 -1.00 -10.21
C MET A 41 17.00 -2.44 -10.48
N THR A 42 17.97 -2.96 -9.71
CA THR A 42 18.43 -4.35 -9.84
C THR A 42 17.28 -5.33 -9.61
N ALA A 43 16.44 -5.10 -8.59
CA ALA A 43 15.28 -5.94 -8.32
C ALA A 43 14.30 -5.96 -9.50
N LEU A 44 14.00 -4.80 -10.12
CA LEU A 44 13.16 -4.74 -11.30
C LEU A 44 13.75 -5.53 -12.48
N LEU A 45 15.06 -5.38 -12.74
CA LEU A 45 15.72 -6.08 -13.83
C LEU A 45 15.76 -7.60 -13.62
N ILE A 46 15.88 -8.07 -12.38
CA ILE A 46 15.79 -9.50 -12.05
C ILE A 46 14.40 -10.04 -12.43
N VAL A 47 13.33 -9.37 -12.01
CA VAL A 47 11.96 -9.79 -12.33
C VAL A 47 11.69 -9.69 -13.83
N ALA A 48 12.11 -8.60 -14.48
CA ALA A 48 11.98 -8.43 -15.92
C ALA A 48 12.67 -9.56 -16.70
N ASN A 49 13.89 -9.93 -16.29
CA ASN A 49 14.64 -11.02 -16.91
C ASN A 49 13.98 -12.39 -16.66
N GLN A 50 13.49 -12.63 -15.44
CA GLN A 50 12.82 -13.90 -15.08
C GLN A 50 11.63 -14.20 -15.99
N TYR A 51 10.83 -13.17 -16.32
CA TYR A 51 9.63 -13.30 -17.15
C TYR A 51 9.84 -12.91 -18.62
N GLY A 52 11.05 -12.54 -19.02
CA GLY A 52 11.35 -12.10 -20.37
C GLY A 52 10.71 -10.75 -20.76
N LEU A 53 10.24 -9.97 -19.80
CA LEU A 53 9.52 -8.73 -19.99
C LEU A 53 10.44 -7.56 -20.35
N ASN A 54 9.91 -6.60 -21.11
CA ASN A 54 10.64 -5.44 -21.56
C ASN A 54 10.22 -4.18 -20.77
N PRO A 55 11.11 -3.62 -19.92
CA PRO A 55 10.81 -2.41 -19.16
C PRO A 55 10.77 -1.13 -20.03
N TRP A 56 11.38 -1.13 -21.23
CA TRP A 56 11.35 -0.01 -22.16
C TRP A 56 9.98 0.22 -22.79
N THR A 57 9.28 -0.85 -23.10
CA THR A 57 7.93 -0.82 -23.65
C THR A 57 6.85 -0.78 -22.58
N LYS A 58 7.26 -0.67 -21.30
CA LYS A 58 6.36 -0.73 -20.15
C LYS A 58 5.56 -2.04 -20.04
N GLU A 59 6.08 -3.12 -20.59
CA GLU A 59 5.54 -4.45 -20.30
C GLU A 59 5.68 -4.76 -18.81
N ILE A 60 6.75 -4.26 -18.19
CA ILE A 60 6.96 -4.26 -16.74
C ILE A 60 7.50 -2.91 -16.28
N TYR A 61 7.02 -2.47 -15.13
CA TYR A 61 7.49 -1.30 -14.38
C TYR A 61 7.29 -1.53 -12.88
N ALA A 62 7.63 -0.60 -12.01
CA ALA A 62 7.47 -0.82 -10.58
C ALA A 62 7.08 0.45 -9.81
N PHE A 63 6.41 0.24 -8.68
CA PHE A 63 6.37 1.21 -7.59
C PHE A 63 7.54 0.93 -6.63
N PRO A 64 8.34 1.94 -6.27
CA PRO A 64 9.25 1.83 -5.13
C PRO A 64 8.44 1.74 -3.84
N HIS A 65 8.81 0.81 -2.96
CA HIS A 65 8.09 0.60 -1.72
C HIS A 65 9.03 0.15 -0.59
N LYS A 66 9.17 0.95 0.48
CA LYS A 66 9.94 0.63 1.71
C LYS A 66 11.34 0.03 1.45
N GLY A 67 12.09 0.59 0.52
CA GLY A 67 13.42 0.08 0.14
C GLY A 67 13.40 -1.12 -0.81
N SER A 68 12.22 -1.65 -1.14
CA SER A 68 11.98 -2.71 -2.11
C SER A 68 11.19 -2.17 -3.32
N ILE A 69 10.58 -3.03 -4.10
CA ILE A 69 9.70 -2.70 -5.22
C ILE A 69 8.43 -3.53 -5.20
N VAL A 70 7.36 -2.99 -5.80
CA VAL A 70 6.19 -3.75 -6.22
C VAL A 70 6.17 -3.78 -7.75
N PRO A 71 6.55 -4.91 -8.39
CA PRO A 71 6.58 -5.02 -9.85
C PRO A 71 5.18 -5.07 -10.43
N ILE A 72 4.94 -4.27 -11.47
CA ILE A 72 3.68 -4.21 -12.19
C ILE A 72 3.90 -4.67 -13.62
N VAL A 73 3.06 -5.57 -14.06
CA VAL A 73 3.03 -6.02 -15.45
C VAL A 73 1.82 -5.40 -16.14
N GLY A 74 2.08 -4.66 -17.21
CA GLY A 74 1.03 -4.12 -18.06
C GLY A 74 0.27 -5.24 -18.82
N VAL A 75 -0.89 -4.90 -19.37
CA VAL A 75 -1.71 -5.87 -20.10
C VAL A 75 -0.96 -6.52 -21.26
N ASP A 76 -0.11 -5.76 -21.95
CA ASP A 76 0.72 -6.28 -23.06
C ASP A 76 1.79 -7.25 -22.54
N GLY A 77 2.37 -6.96 -21.37
CA GLY A 77 3.30 -7.88 -20.71
C GLY A 77 2.61 -9.17 -20.29
N TRP A 78 1.42 -9.11 -19.70
CA TRP A 78 0.62 -10.30 -19.39
C TRP A 78 0.27 -11.11 -20.63
N ALA A 79 -0.20 -10.45 -21.70
CA ALA A 79 -0.48 -11.10 -22.96
C ALA A 79 0.75 -11.84 -23.52
N ARG A 80 1.91 -11.20 -23.45
CA ARG A 80 3.17 -11.77 -23.93
C ARG A 80 3.56 -13.02 -23.13
N ILE A 81 3.69 -12.94 -21.81
CA ILE A 81 4.13 -14.08 -21.01
C ILE A 81 3.16 -15.27 -21.05
N ILE A 82 1.88 -15.01 -21.27
CA ILE A 82 0.88 -16.06 -21.47
C ILE A 82 1.07 -16.74 -22.83
N ASN A 83 1.17 -15.96 -23.92
CA ASN A 83 1.31 -16.52 -25.27
C ASN A 83 2.66 -17.21 -25.49
N ASP A 84 3.73 -16.71 -24.87
CA ASP A 84 5.08 -17.28 -24.97
C ASP A 84 5.25 -18.53 -24.09
N HIS A 85 4.28 -18.84 -23.21
CA HIS A 85 4.40 -20.01 -22.31
C HIS A 85 4.28 -21.31 -23.11
N PRO A 86 5.27 -22.25 -23.01
CA PRO A 86 5.32 -23.44 -23.86
C PRO A 86 4.10 -24.38 -23.73
N MET A 87 3.45 -24.37 -22.56
CA MET A 87 2.25 -25.17 -22.30
C MET A 87 0.94 -24.45 -22.64
N PHE A 88 0.98 -23.21 -23.14
CA PHE A 88 -0.23 -22.51 -23.56
C PHE A 88 -0.82 -23.14 -24.82
N ASP A 89 -2.11 -23.43 -24.79
CA ASP A 89 -2.85 -24.05 -25.90
C ASP A 89 -4.00 -23.17 -26.41
N GLY A 90 -4.40 -22.20 -25.62
CA GLY A 90 -5.44 -21.25 -25.97
C GLY A 90 -6.19 -20.72 -24.76
N MET A 91 -7.07 -19.76 -25.00
CA MET A 91 -7.95 -19.22 -23.98
C MET A 91 -9.26 -18.76 -24.59
N ASP A 92 -10.32 -18.78 -23.77
CA ASP A 92 -11.60 -18.18 -24.10
C ASP A 92 -12.16 -17.37 -22.91
N PHE A 93 -13.16 -16.55 -23.23
CA PHE A 93 -13.84 -15.72 -22.26
C PHE A 93 -15.35 -15.87 -22.43
N GLU A 94 -16.02 -15.97 -21.30
CA GLU A 94 -17.46 -15.81 -21.18
C GLU A 94 -17.74 -14.58 -20.31
N GLN A 95 -18.41 -13.59 -20.83
CA GLN A 95 -18.60 -12.31 -20.16
C GLN A 95 -19.99 -11.75 -20.36
N ASP A 96 -20.59 -11.29 -19.26
CA ASP A 96 -21.84 -10.51 -19.24
C ASP A 96 -21.60 -9.08 -18.70
N GLY A 97 -22.61 -8.46 -18.09
CA GLY A 97 -22.50 -7.15 -17.45
C GLY A 97 -21.87 -7.19 -16.06
N GLU A 98 -21.95 -8.31 -15.36
CA GLU A 98 -21.65 -8.48 -13.94
C GLU A 98 -20.42 -9.32 -13.68
N SER A 99 -20.08 -10.23 -14.61
CA SER A 99 -18.99 -11.18 -14.45
C SER A 99 -18.18 -11.40 -15.72
N CYS A 100 -16.97 -11.92 -15.56
CA CYS A 100 -16.12 -12.40 -16.63
C CYS A 100 -15.40 -13.68 -16.19
N THR A 101 -15.65 -14.75 -16.93
CA THR A 101 -14.95 -16.02 -16.77
C THR A 101 -13.88 -16.14 -17.84
N CYS A 102 -12.63 -16.37 -17.42
CA CYS A 102 -11.53 -16.73 -18.29
C CYS A 102 -11.24 -18.23 -18.15
N ARG A 103 -11.03 -18.92 -19.27
CA ARG A 103 -10.54 -20.30 -19.32
C ARG A 103 -9.23 -20.33 -20.08
N ILE A 104 -8.20 -20.89 -19.46
CA ILE A 104 -6.90 -21.12 -20.11
C ILE A 104 -6.70 -22.62 -20.28
N TYR A 105 -6.47 -23.00 -21.53
CA TYR A 105 -6.18 -24.36 -21.94
C TYR A 105 -4.67 -24.58 -21.97
N ARG A 106 -4.23 -25.76 -21.52
CA ARG A 106 -2.82 -26.15 -21.50
C ARG A 106 -2.63 -27.46 -22.23
N LYS A 107 -1.53 -27.56 -22.97
CA LYS A 107 -1.16 -28.76 -23.74
C LYS A 107 -0.94 -30.01 -22.88
N ASP A 108 -0.62 -29.85 -21.60
CA ASP A 108 -0.33 -30.92 -20.64
C ASP A 108 -1.54 -31.33 -19.79
N ARG A 109 -2.73 -30.77 -20.03
CA ARG A 109 -3.95 -31.03 -19.24
C ARG A 109 -5.18 -31.16 -20.14
N SER A 110 -6.11 -32.03 -19.71
CA SER A 110 -7.38 -32.28 -20.42
C SER A 110 -8.48 -31.25 -20.08
N HIS A 111 -8.34 -30.51 -18.96
CA HIS A 111 -9.31 -29.54 -18.50
C HIS A 111 -8.68 -28.16 -18.40
N PRO A 112 -9.39 -27.10 -18.77
CA PRO A 112 -8.90 -25.74 -18.61
C PRO A 112 -8.81 -25.34 -17.14
N VAL A 113 -7.89 -24.44 -16.84
CA VAL A 113 -7.95 -23.65 -15.60
C VAL A 113 -8.97 -22.54 -15.82
N GLN A 114 -9.90 -22.37 -14.90
CA GLN A 114 -10.99 -21.41 -15.02
C GLN A 114 -11.02 -20.48 -13.80
N VAL A 115 -11.21 -19.18 -14.05
CA VAL A 115 -11.41 -18.18 -13.02
C VAL A 115 -12.54 -17.24 -13.45
N THR A 116 -13.42 -16.92 -12.52
CA THR A 116 -14.48 -15.93 -12.71
C THR A 116 -14.22 -14.75 -11.79
N GLU A 117 -14.25 -13.55 -12.35
CA GLU A 117 -14.15 -12.29 -11.63
C GLU A 117 -15.47 -11.52 -11.75
N TYR A 118 -15.82 -10.80 -10.68
CA TYR A 118 -17.09 -10.10 -10.57
C TYR A 118 -16.90 -8.58 -10.54
N MET A 119 -17.76 -7.87 -11.28
CA MET A 119 -17.70 -6.41 -11.39
C MET A 119 -17.77 -5.73 -10.02
N GLY A 120 -18.62 -6.21 -9.12
CA GLY A 120 -18.81 -5.64 -7.78
C GLY A 120 -17.55 -5.72 -6.89
N GLU A 121 -16.68 -6.71 -7.14
CA GLU A 121 -15.46 -6.92 -6.37
C GLU A 121 -14.23 -6.20 -6.99
N CYS A 122 -14.23 -6.10 -8.32
CA CYS A 122 -13.08 -5.60 -9.08
C CYS A 122 -13.14 -4.10 -9.36
N ASN A 123 -14.37 -3.54 -9.52
CA ASN A 123 -14.55 -2.18 -10.01
C ASN A 123 -13.92 -1.15 -9.08
N LYS A 124 -13.04 -0.32 -9.67
CA LYS A 124 -12.43 0.85 -9.02
C LYS A 124 -12.94 2.14 -9.66
N GLN A 125 -12.86 3.25 -8.92
CA GLN A 125 -13.28 4.56 -9.41
C GLN A 125 -12.23 5.26 -10.30
N THR A 126 -11.26 4.50 -10.84
CA THR A 126 -10.24 5.02 -11.75
C THR A 126 -10.78 5.27 -13.14
N GLN A 127 -10.12 6.12 -13.92
CA GLN A 127 -10.55 6.47 -15.26
C GLN A 127 -10.70 5.27 -16.22
N PRO A 128 -9.79 4.26 -16.24
CA PRO A 128 -9.98 3.07 -17.07
C PRO A 128 -11.24 2.28 -16.71
N TRP A 129 -11.55 2.13 -15.43
CA TRP A 129 -12.75 1.44 -14.95
C TRP A 129 -14.03 2.19 -15.30
N LYS A 130 -14.01 3.53 -15.23
CA LYS A 130 -15.18 4.36 -15.64
C LYS A 130 -15.44 4.31 -17.14
N SER A 131 -14.39 4.32 -17.96
CA SER A 131 -14.51 4.38 -19.40
C SER A 131 -14.74 3.01 -20.06
N HIS A 132 -14.11 1.94 -19.52
CA HIS A 132 -14.12 0.61 -20.12
C HIS A 132 -14.25 -0.52 -19.09
N PRO A 133 -15.31 -0.54 -18.25
CA PRO A 133 -15.43 -1.47 -17.14
C PRO A 133 -15.37 -2.95 -17.56
N LYS A 134 -16.04 -3.32 -18.65
CA LYS A 134 -16.03 -4.68 -19.18
C LYS A 134 -14.64 -5.14 -19.65
N ARG A 135 -13.84 -4.23 -20.22
CA ARG A 135 -12.46 -4.52 -20.62
C ARG A 135 -11.59 -4.75 -19.39
N MET A 136 -11.71 -3.89 -18.39
CA MET A 136 -10.96 -4.01 -17.14
C MET A 136 -11.28 -5.31 -16.41
N LEU A 137 -12.55 -5.70 -16.34
CA LEU A 137 -12.97 -6.96 -15.73
C LEU A 137 -12.37 -8.18 -16.46
N ARG A 138 -12.32 -8.14 -17.79
CA ARG A 138 -11.68 -9.19 -18.59
C ARG A 138 -10.18 -9.29 -18.32
N HIS A 139 -9.48 -8.16 -18.17
CA HIS A 139 -8.07 -8.16 -17.78
C HIS A 139 -7.87 -8.80 -16.41
N LYS A 140 -8.75 -8.52 -15.43
CA LYS A 140 -8.69 -9.17 -14.12
C LYS A 140 -8.85 -10.68 -14.22
N ALA A 141 -9.88 -11.14 -14.90
CA ALA A 141 -10.11 -12.58 -15.08
C ALA A 141 -8.92 -13.27 -15.78
N LEU A 142 -8.36 -12.63 -16.81
CA LEU A 142 -7.17 -13.14 -17.51
C LEU A 142 -5.98 -13.30 -16.58
N ILE A 143 -5.65 -12.25 -15.83
CA ILE A 143 -4.47 -12.22 -14.95
C ILE A 143 -4.58 -13.28 -13.85
N GLN A 144 -5.72 -13.36 -13.18
CA GLN A 144 -5.94 -14.36 -12.13
C GLN A 144 -5.93 -15.79 -12.70
N CYS A 145 -6.54 -16.01 -13.85
CA CYS A 145 -6.50 -17.31 -14.53
C CYS A 145 -5.07 -17.71 -14.92
N ALA A 146 -4.29 -16.78 -15.48
CA ALA A 146 -2.90 -17.03 -15.86
C ALA A 146 -1.99 -17.37 -14.67
N ARG A 147 -2.18 -16.72 -13.52
CA ARG A 147 -1.47 -17.04 -12.28
C ARG A 147 -1.71 -18.47 -11.85
N MET A 148 -2.97 -18.91 -11.88
CA MET A 148 -3.32 -20.30 -11.53
C MET A 148 -2.86 -21.30 -12.59
N ALA A 149 -2.94 -20.92 -13.86
CA ALA A 149 -2.56 -21.80 -14.96
C ALA A 149 -1.04 -22.04 -15.03
N PHE A 150 -0.23 -20.98 -14.80
CA PHE A 150 1.21 -21.00 -15.06
C PHE A 150 2.07 -20.71 -13.81
N SER A 151 1.44 -20.59 -12.63
CA SER A 151 2.12 -20.33 -11.36
C SER A 151 2.93 -19.01 -11.36
N TYR A 152 2.44 -17.98 -12.05
CA TYR A 152 3.07 -16.67 -12.02
C TYR A 152 2.94 -16.03 -10.64
N SER A 153 4.05 -15.55 -10.10
CA SER A 153 4.13 -14.97 -8.75
C SER A 153 5.06 -13.75 -8.69
N GLY A 154 4.85 -12.87 -7.72
CA GLY A 154 5.70 -11.70 -7.51
C GLY A 154 5.56 -10.61 -8.57
N ILE A 155 4.57 -10.70 -9.45
CA ILE A 155 4.17 -9.71 -10.44
C ILE A 155 2.68 -9.42 -10.30
N TYR A 156 2.29 -8.17 -10.46
CA TYR A 156 0.95 -7.68 -10.16
C TYR A 156 0.39 -6.86 -11.31
N ASP A 157 -0.91 -6.69 -11.36
CA ASP A 157 -1.51 -5.60 -12.12
C ASP A 157 -1.48 -4.29 -11.31
N GLU A 158 -1.78 -3.17 -11.95
CA GLU A 158 -1.70 -1.85 -11.32
C GLU A 158 -2.62 -1.70 -10.11
N ASP A 159 -3.85 -2.21 -10.19
CA ASP A 159 -4.82 -2.12 -9.10
C ASP A 159 -4.39 -2.94 -7.87
N GLU A 160 -3.78 -4.11 -8.09
CA GLU A 160 -3.25 -4.93 -7.01
C GLU A 160 -2.02 -4.30 -6.37
N ALA A 161 -1.12 -3.73 -7.19
CA ALA A 161 0.05 -3.02 -6.71
C ALA A 161 -0.32 -1.82 -5.83
N GLU A 162 -1.31 -1.03 -6.22
CA GLU A 162 -1.85 0.05 -5.41
C GLU A 162 -2.40 -0.46 -4.06
N ARG A 163 -3.18 -1.54 -4.07
CA ARG A 163 -3.70 -2.14 -2.82
C ARG A 163 -2.59 -2.64 -1.88
N ILE A 164 -1.49 -3.17 -2.42
CA ILE A 164 -0.33 -3.60 -1.62
C ILE A 164 0.29 -2.39 -0.94
N ILE A 165 0.48 -1.30 -1.67
CA ILE A 165 1.05 -0.06 -1.16
C ILE A 165 0.13 0.56 -0.09
N GLU A 166 -1.17 0.65 -0.35
CA GLU A 166 -2.17 1.18 0.58
C GLU A 166 -2.28 0.36 1.88
N LYS A 167 -2.27 -0.97 1.79
CA LYS A 167 -2.33 -1.84 2.98
C LYS A 167 -1.09 -1.74 3.85
N ASP A 168 0.06 -1.48 3.24
CA ASP A 168 1.33 -1.33 3.92
C ASP A 168 1.55 0.09 4.47
N VAL A 169 0.69 1.05 4.13
CA VAL A 169 0.45 2.21 4.99
C VAL A 169 -0.34 1.69 6.18
N SER A 170 0.36 0.94 7.07
CA SER A 170 -0.17 0.59 8.38
C SER A 170 -0.82 1.83 8.96
N PRO A 171 -2.03 1.74 9.56
CA PRO A 171 -2.61 2.87 10.24
C PRO A 171 -1.49 3.41 11.13
N THR A 172 -1.13 4.65 10.93
CA THR A 172 -0.17 5.36 11.79
C THR A 172 -0.57 4.96 13.19
N LYS A 173 0.33 4.26 13.92
CA LYS A 173 0.09 3.90 15.32
C LYS A 173 -0.56 5.13 15.92
N PRO A 174 -1.77 5.09 16.47
CA PRO A 174 -2.45 6.30 16.89
C PRO A 174 -1.42 7.11 17.64
N ALA A 175 -1.17 8.34 17.24
CA ALA A 175 -0.13 9.17 17.85
C ALA A 175 -0.33 9.02 19.36
N GLU A 176 0.67 8.55 20.08
CA GLU A 176 0.55 8.39 21.54
C GLU A 176 -0.01 9.70 22.04
N PRO A 177 -1.10 9.69 22.81
CA PRO A 177 -1.74 10.93 23.21
C PRO A 177 -0.68 11.80 23.87
N VAL A 178 -0.46 12.99 23.32
CA VAL A 178 0.47 13.97 23.90
C VAL A 178 -0.16 14.42 25.19
N PHE A 179 0.27 13.81 26.29
CA PHE A 179 -0.19 14.15 27.61
C PHE A 179 0.18 15.58 28.00
N TYR A 180 -0.60 16.15 28.91
CA TYR A 180 -0.30 17.45 29.48
C TYR A 180 1.09 17.45 30.13
N SER A 181 1.94 18.43 29.75
CA SER A 181 3.33 18.47 30.15
C SER A 181 3.48 18.54 31.69
N ASP A 182 4.37 17.74 32.29
CA ASP A 182 4.64 17.79 33.72
C ASP A 182 5.12 19.18 34.20
N ALA A 183 5.84 19.91 33.36
CA ALA A 183 6.30 21.26 33.66
C ALA A 183 5.11 22.24 33.80
N ASP A 184 4.21 22.20 32.82
CA ASP A 184 3.02 23.06 32.85
C ASP A 184 2.02 22.61 33.94
N PHE A 185 1.96 21.30 34.20
CA PHE A 185 1.17 20.77 35.30
C PHE A 185 1.63 21.34 36.62
N ASN A 186 2.93 21.23 36.96
CA ASN A 186 3.50 21.74 38.21
C ASN A 186 3.32 23.26 38.34
N ASN A 187 3.48 24.01 37.26
CA ASN A 187 3.31 25.47 37.27
C ASN A 187 1.84 25.91 37.54
N ASN A 188 0.89 25.11 37.10
CA ASN A 188 -0.53 25.42 37.21
C ASN A 188 -1.22 24.74 38.40
N PHE A 189 -0.66 23.68 38.95
CA PHE A 189 -1.25 22.87 40.01
C PHE A 189 -1.60 23.71 41.26
N ILE A 190 -0.71 24.59 41.68
CA ILE A 190 -0.94 25.49 42.84
C ILE A 190 -2.21 26.33 42.66
N LYS A 191 -2.43 26.86 41.44
CA LYS A 191 -3.61 27.67 41.12
C LYS A 191 -4.88 26.81 41.15
N TRP A 192 -4.83 25.60 40.57
CA TRP A 192 -5.96 24.68 40.57
C TRP A 192 -6.32 24.20 41.98
N ALA A 193 -5.29 23.84 42.74
CA ALA A 193 -5.49 23.45 44.16
C ALA A 193 -6.17 24.56 44.96
N SER A 194 -5.76 25.82 44.80
CA SER A 194 -6.41 26.98 45.46
C SER A 194 -7.88 27.14 45.04
N VAL A 195 -8.20 26.95 43.74
CA VAL A 195 -9.59 27.04 43.26
C VAL A 195 -10.47 25.92 43.83
N ILE A 196 -9.93 24.71 43.99
CA ILE A 196 -10.64 23.57 44.61
C ILE A 196 -10.82 23.81 46.11
N GLN A 197 -9.79 24.25 46.84
CA GLN A 197 -9.83 24.58 48.25
C GLN A 197 -10.77 25.70 48.60
N THR A 198 -10.99 26.66 47.71
CA THR A 198 -11.95 27.73 47.88
C THR A 198 -13.39 27.36 47.48
N GLY A 199 -13.63 26.13 47.03
CA GLY A 199 -14.95 25.65 46.63
C GLY A 199 -15.46 26.26 45.31
N LYS A 200 -14.63 27.00 44.56
CA LYS A 200 -15.05 27.67 43.31
C LYS A 200 -15.27 26.65 42.20
N LYS A 201 -14.52 25.57 42.17
CA LYS A 201 -14.66 24.42 41.25
C LYS A 201 -14.31 23.14 41.95
N THR A 202 -14.91 22.04 41.49
CA THR A 202 -14.56 20.70 41.92
C THR A 202 -13.30 20.18 41.20
N ALA A 203 -12.64 19.19 41.77
CA ALA A 203 -11.50 18.52 41.15
C ALA A 203 -11.85 17.96 39.75
N GLN A 204 -13.08 17.41 39.61
CA GLN A 204 -13.57 16.85 38.33
C GLN A 204 -13.76 17.91 37.27
N GLU A 205 -14.26 19.10 37.62
CA GLU A 205 -14.40 20.22 36.67
C GLU A 205 -13.02 20.75 36.21
N ILE A 206 -12.02 20.76 37.10
CA ILE A 206 -10.64 21.11 36.73
C ILE A 206 -10.04 20.08 35.79
N ILE A 207 -10.22 18.78 36.06
CA ILE A 207 -9.76 17.68 35.17
C ILE A 207 -10.40 17.84 33.79
N ALA A 208 -11.72 17.98 33.70
CA ALA A 208 -12.44 18.14 32.44
C ALA A 208 -11.98 19.37 31.65
N MET A 209 -11.70 20.49 32.33
CA MET A 209 -11.16 21.68 31.70
C MET A 209 -9.77 21.48 31.09
N ILE A 210 -8.90 20.70 31.74
CA ILE A 210 -7.55 20.44 31.24
C ILE A 210 -7.60 19.44 30.09
N GLU A 211 -8.37 18.36 30.23
CA GLU A 211 -8.53 17.31 29.24
C GLU A 211 -9.19 17.80 27.94
N SER A 212 -9.90 18.93 27.97
CA SER A 212 -10.35 19.59 26.75
C SER A 212 -9.20 20.08 25.83
N LYS A 213 -7.98 20.20 26.39
CA LYS A 213 -6.78 20.66 25.66
C LYS A 213 -5.75 19.56 25.42
N ALA A 214 -5.49 18.75 26.43
CA ALA A 214 -4.58 17.62 26.38
C ALA A 214 -4.92 16.62 27.50
N PRO A 215 -4.87 15.29 27.25
CA PRO A 215 -5.17 14.29 28.26
C PRO A 215 -4.17 14.37 29.43
N LEU A 216 -4.66 14.16 30.64
CA LEU A 216 -3.86 14.04 31.86
C LEU A 216 -3.38 12.59 32.05
N THR A 217 -2.19 12.43 32.60
CA THR A 217 -1.73 11.11 33.08
C THR A 217 -2.53 10.69 34.33
N GLU A 218 -2.61 9.39 34.61
CA GLU A 218 -3.30 8.88 35.82
C GLU A 218 -2.68 9.45 37.10
N LYS A 219 -1.37 9.71 37.10
CA LYS A 219 -0.66 10.35 38.20
C LYS A 219 -1.15 11.80 38.42
N GLN A 220 -1.20 12.57 37.34
CA GLN A 220 -1.67 13.96 37.38
C GLN A 220 -3.15 14.05 37.81
N LYS A 221 -4.01 13.14 37.35
CA LYS A 221 -5.41 13.04 37.81
C LYS A 221 -5.50 12.74 39.31
N ALA A 222 -4.73 11.78 39.80
CA ALA A 222 -4.72 11.40 41.20
C ALA A 222 -4.26 12.59 42.08
N GLU A 223 -3.29 13.38 41.66
CA GLU A 223 -2.84 14.58 42.37
C GLU A 223 -3.95 15.64 42.48
N ILE A 224 -4.70 15.91 41.38
CA ILE A 224 -5.84 16.83 41.44
C ILE A 224 -6.97 16.33 42.32
N LEU A 225 -7.30 15.03 42.23
CA LEU A 225 -8.33 14.42 43.05
C LEU A 225 -7.97 14.37 44.53
N GLY A 226 -6.67 14.35 44.85
CA GLY A 226 -6.17 14.38 46.24
C GLY A 226 -6.30 15.74 46.94
N VAL A 227 -6.64 16.81 46.21
CA VAL A 227 -6.85 18.14 46.80
C VAL A 227 -8.17 18.15 47.56
N LYS A 228 -8.11 18.36 48.91
CA LYS A 228 -9.31 18.41 49.78
C LYS A 228 -10.13 19.69 49.49
N ALA A 229 -11.40 19.48 49.17
CA ALA A 229 -12.38 20.55 49.10
C ALA A 229 -12.74 21.09 50.52
N PRO A 230 -13.29 22.30 50.68
CA PRO A 230 -13.76 22.78 51.96
C PRO A 230 -14.82 21.83 52.51
N ILE A 231 -14.73 21.52 53.79
CA ILE A 231 -15.76 20.75 54.52
C ILE A 231 -16.98 21.69 54.65
N GLU A 232 -18.11 21.34 54.03
CA GLU A 232 -19.37 22.00 54.30
C GLU A 232 -19.71 21.87 55.78
N GLY A 233 -19.48 22.89 56.58
CA GLY A 233 -19.87 22.84 57.99
C GLY A 233 -19.22 23.80 58.96
N GLU A 234 -18.63 24.93 58.53
CA GLU A 234 -18.30 26.01 59.47
C GLU A 234 -18.59 27.39 58.83
N ILE A 235 -19.89 27.73 58.80
CA ILE A 235 -20.32 29.12 58.75
C ILE A 235 -21.07 29.35 60.05
N THR A 236 -20.37 29.86 61.04
CA THR A 236 -20.97 30.56 62.17
C THR A 236 -20.90 32.07 61.90
#